data_48631a78da414925b831665478afd96a
#
_entry.id   48631a78da414925b831665478afd96a
#
_cell.length_a   1.000
_cell.length_b   1.000
_cell.length_c   1.000
_cell.angle_alpha   90.00
_cell.angle_beta   90.00
_cell.angle_gamma   90.00
#
_symmetry.space_group_name_H-M   'P 1'
#
loop_
_entity.id
_entity.type
_entity.pdbx_description
1 polymer ?
#
loop_
_entity_poly.entity_id
_entity_poly.type
_entity_poly.pdbx_seq_one_letter_code
_entity_poly.pdbx_strand_id
1 'polypeptide(L)'
;EFRRVLFRSNNDLSINTQRMPDFATSVQYNWNSSSHVKLGAIVRSMTYSSNVHEKAYSATGFGLQASTTFNITKKLQAFGQFNYGKGIGSYLNDLSNLNVDIVPDPDNEGKMQVLPMLGWYAGLQYNLCPSIFISGTYSLSRLYSENGYPSENPESYRKGQYLVANAFWNVSSNLQVGVEYLRGWRTDFSSATRHANRLNMLVQYSF
;
A
#
# COMPACT_ATOMS: atom_id res chain seq x y z
N GLU A 1 -16.14 18.69 -0.40
CA GLU A 1 -16.74 18.25 0.87
C GLU A 1 -16.11 16.91 1.28
N PHE A 2 -15.11 16.97 2.16
CA PHE A 2 -14.57 15.77 2.77
C PHE A 2 -15.64 15.22 3.73
N ARG A 3 -16.41 14.23 3.29
CA ARG A 3 -17.25 13.48 4.18
C ARG A 3 -16.35 12.73 5.17
N ARG A 4 -16.33 13.21 6.41
CA ARG A 4 -15.90 12.40 7.53
C ARG A 4 -16.72 11.12 7.51
N VAL A 5 -16.08 10.00 7.16
CA VAL A 5 -16.69 8.70 7.38
C VAL A 5 -16.74 8.53 8.89
N LEU A 6 -17.91 8.79 9.45
CA LEU A 6 -18.21 8.48 10.85
C LEU A 6 -18.10 6.97 11.00
N PHE A 7 -17.13 6.51 11.77
CA PHE A 7 -17.11 5.14 12.25
C PHE A 7 -18.44 4.86 12.96
N ARG A 8 -19.20 3.91 12.43
CA ARG A 8 -20.35 3.36 13.15
C ARG A 8 -19.80 2.43 14.22
N SER A 9 -19.76 2.89 15.36
CA SER A 9 -19.88 2.33 16.71
C SER A 9 -18.95 3.06 17.66
N ASN A 10 -19.54 3.60 18.67
CA ASN A 10 -19.05 4.40 19.78
C ASN A 10 -18.65 5.81 19.39
N ASN A 11 -19.56 6.75 19.68
CA ASN A 11 -19.31 8.19 19.76
C ASN A 11 -18.18 8.55 20.76
N ASP A 12 -17.48 7.54 21.26
CA ASP A 12 -16.55 7.63 22.38
C ASP A 12 -15.08 7.71 21.95
N LEU A 13 -14.77 7.43 20.67
CA LEU A 13 -13.42 7.48 20.14
C LEU A 13 -13.34 8.40 18.93
N SER A 14 -12.36 9.31 18.93
CA SER A 14 -12.09 10.20 17.81
C SER A 14 -10.59 10.24 17.48
N ILE A 15 -10.27 10.17 16.17
CA ILE A 15 -8.90 10.35 15.70
C ILE A 15 -8.62 11.86 15.70
N ASN A 16 -7.57 12.26 16.39
CA ASN A 16 -7.17 13.66 16.51
C ASN A 16 -6.10 14.01 15.47
N THR A 17 -5.85 15.31 15.31
CA THR A 17 -4.70 15.79 14.55
C THR A 17 -3.42 15.24 15.16
N GLN A 18 -2.55 14.71 14.32
CA GLN A 18 -1.26 14.17 14.72
C GLN A 18 -0.41 15.26 15.39
N ARG A 19 0.14 14.97 16.58
CA ARG A 19 0.95 15.93 17.37
C ARG A 19 2.42 15.90 17.00
N MET A 20 2.91 14.78 16.48
CA MET A 20 4.29 14.60 16.05
C MET A 20 4.33 14.19 14.59
N PRO A 21 5.28 14.69 13.80
CA PRO A 21 5.46 14.24 12.42
C PRO A 21 5.90 12.77 12.38
N ASP A 22 5.65 12.13 11.26
CA ASP A 22 6.20 10.80 10.98
C ASP A 22 7.70 10.93 10.68
N PHE A 23 8.50 10.06 11.27
CA PHE A 23 9.95 10.00 11.04
C PHE A 23 10.27 8.84 10.13
N ALA A 24 10.83 9.15 8.96
CA ALA A 24 11.23 8.15 7.98
C ALA A 24 12.71 8.29 7.66
N THR A 25 13.37 7.14 7.50
CA THR A 25 14.77 7.08 7.08
C THR A 25 14.95 5.96 6.06
N SER A 26 15.95 6.09 5.19
CA SER A 26 16.29 5.03 4.25
C SER A 26 17.76 5.06 3.88
N VAL A 27 18.28 3.89 3.52
CA VAL A 27 19.62 3.69 2.97
C VAL A 27 19.48 2.96 1.64
N GLN A 28 20.20 3.43 0.63
CA GLN A 28 20.23 2.83 -0.70
C GLN A 28 21.68 2.51 -1.07
N TYR A 29 21.87 1.30 -1.57
CA TYR A 29 23.13 0.85 -2.14
C TYR A 29 22.94 0.56 -3.63
N ASN A 30 23.76 1.22 -4.46
CA ASN A 30 23.77 1.04 -5.91
C ASN A 30 25.07 0.28 -6.27
N TRP A 31 24.96 -0.91 -6.87
CA TRP A 31 26.12 -1.66 -7.33
C TRP A 31 26.43 -1.43 -8.81
N ASN A 32 25.50 -0.79 -9.53
CA ASN A 32 25.72 -0.25 -10.87
C ASN A 32 24.70 0.86 -11.16
N SER A 33 24.77 1.48 -12.33
CA SER A 33 23.90 2.61 -12.72
C SER A 33 22.42 2.29 -12.81
N SER A 34 22.04 1.01 -12.89
CA SER A 34 20.66 0.56 -13.11
C SER A 34 20.16 -0.46 -12.09
N SER A 35 20.97 -0.74 -11.07
CA SER A 35 20.63 -1.75 -10.06
C SER A 35 20.92 -1.23 -8.66
N HIS A 36 19.94 -1.41 -7.79
CA HIS A 36 20.05 -0.95 -6.40
C HIS A 36 19.21 -1.83 -5.47
N VAL A 37 19.55 -1.75 -4.19
CA VAL A 37 18.70 -2.17 -3.08
C VAL A 37 18.50 -0.97 -2.16
N LYS A 38 17.29 -0.77 -1.68
CA LYS A 38 16.94 0.27 -0.72
C LYS A 38 16.22 -0.36 0.46
N LEU A 39 16.67 -0.01 1.66
CA LEU A 39 16.02 -0.34 2.92
C LEU A 39 15.51 0.94 3.58
N GLY A 40 14.31 0.91 4.10
CA GLY A 40 13.68 2.05 4.75
C GLY A 40 12.96 1.64 6.02
N ALA A 41 12.81 2.59 6.92
CA ALA A 41 12.02 2.45 8.14
C ALA A 41 11.24 3.72 8.40
N ILE A 42 10.07 3.58 9.02
CA ILE A 42 9.21 4.68 9.48
C ILE A 42 8.71 4.41 10.88
N VAL A 43 8.62 5.46 11.70
CA VAL A 43 7.97 5.46 13.01
C VAL A 43 6.95 6.59 13.03
N ARG A 44 5.77 6.30 13.57
CA ARG A 44 4.62 7.21 13.60
C ARG A 44 4.03 7.30 15.01
N SER A 45 3.48 8.46 15.35
CA SER A 45 2.71 8.68 16.58
C SER A 45 1.32 9.16 16.21
N MET A 46 0.32 8.30 16.33
CA MET A 46 -1.08 8.59 16.00
C MET A 46 -1.84 8.93 17.29
N THR A 47 -2.53 10.07 17.30
CA THR A 47 -3.24 10.57 18.48
C THR A 47 -4.74 10.36 18.34
N TYR A 48 -5.38 9.87 19.40
CA TYR A 48 -6.83 9.75 19.49
C TYR A 48 -7.33 10.16 20.88
N SER A 49 -8.60 10.56 20.95
CA SER A 49 -9.30 10.85 22.19
C SER A 49 -10.31 9.78 22.52
N SER A 50 -10.41 9.46 23.80
CA SER A 50 -11.43 8.58 24.33
C SER A 50 -12.34 9.38 25.26
N ASN A 51 -13.63 9.46 24.93
CA ASN A 51 -14.63 10.09 25.77
C ASN A 51 -14.95 9.21 27.00
N VAL A 52 -14.81 7.89 26.87
CA VAL A 52 -14.98 6.95 27.99
C VAL A 52 -14.00 7.25 29.13
N HIS A 53 -12.75 7.57 28.77
CA HIS A 53 -11.70 7.86 29.75
C HIS A 53 -11.40 9.35 29.91
N GLU A 54 -12.08 10.22 29.14
CA GLU A 54 -11.85 11.68 29.09
C GLU A 54 -10.37 12.05 28.89
N LYS A 55 -9.66 11.26 28.06
CA LYS A 55 -8.21 11.40 27.85
C LYS A 55 -7.83 11.26 26.37
N ALA A 56 -6.75 11.95 26.02
CA ALA A 56 -6.07 11.75 24.75
C ALA A 56 -4.93 10.73 24.90
N TYR A 57 -4.87 9.79 23.97
CA TYR A 57 -3.87 8.72 23.91
C TYR A 57 -3.06 8.83 22.63
N SER A 58 -1.89 8.22 22.63
CA SER A 58 -1.07 8.03 21.45
C SER A 58 -0.84 6.55 21.19
N ALA A 59 -0.98 6.14 19.92
CA ALA A 59 -0.63 4.82 19.44
C ALA A 59 0.60 4.93 18.53
N THR A 60 1.57 4.06 18.72
CA THR A 60 2.80 4.05 17.93
C THR A 60 2.67 3.08 16.77
N GLY A 61 2.85 3.60 15.55
CA GLY A 61 3.01 2.81 14.34
C GLY A 61 4.48 2.70 13.94
N PHE A 62 4.82 1.63 13.24
CA PHE A 62 6.15 1.45 12.65
C PHE A 62 6.05 0.67 11.34
N GLY A 63 7.00 0.89 10.44
CA GLY A 63 7.08 0.16 9.18
C GLY A 63 8.50 -0.03 8.70
N LEU A 64 8.70 -1.14 8.01
CA LEU A 64 9.93 -1.48 7.32
C LEU A 64 9.65 -1.63 5.84
N GLN A 65 10.57 -1.17 5.01
CA GLN A 65 10.52 -1.27 3.56
C GLN A 65 11.82 -1.88 3.04
N ALA A 66 11.71 -2.77 2.07
CA ALA A 66 12.81 -3.20 1.22
C ALA A 66 12.39 -3.10 -0.23
N SER A 67 13.20 -2.49 -1.08
CA SER A 67 12.94 -2.43 -2.52
C SER A 67 14.22 -2.65 -3.31
N THR A 68 14.06 -3.19 -4.52
CA THR A 68 15.17 -3.48 -5.40
C THR A 68 14.77 -3.33 -6.86
N THR A 69 15.74 -2.96 -7.67
CA THR A 69 15.68 -3.07 -9.13
C THR A 69 17.03 -3.61 -9.57
N PHE A 70 17.06 -4.61 -10.43
CA PHE A 70 18.29 -5.13 -10.99
C PHE A 70 18.12 -5.74 -12.37
N ASN A 71 19.16 -5.64 -13.18
CA ASN A 71 19.19 -6.24 -14.51
C ASN A 71 19.67 -7.67 -14.43
N ILE A 72 18.79 -8.62 -14.77
CA ILE A 72 19.14 -10.04 -14.91
C ILE A 72 19.99 -10.22 -16.17
N THR A 73 19.59 -9.53 -17.24
CA THR A 73 20.32 -9.46 -18.51
C THR A 73 20.27 -8.03 -19.06
N LYS A 74 20.93 -7.79 -20.22
CA LYS A 74 20.83 -6.49 -20.93
C LYS A 74 19.39 -6.15 -21.37
N LYS A 75 18.51 -7.12 -21.46
CA LYS A 75 17.12 -6.94 -21.90
C LYS A 75 16.09 -7.21 -20.82
N LEU A 76 16.46 -7.92 -19.75
CA LEU A 76 15.53 -8.34 -18.69
C LEU A 76 15.91 -7.68 -17.37
N GLN A 77 14.99 -6.93 -16.83
CA GLN A 77 15.08 -6.28 -15.52
C GLN A 77 14.03 -6.85 -14.57
N ALA A 78 14.43 -7.11 -13.33
CA ALA A 78 13.53 -7.43 -12.23
C ALA A 78 13.44 -6.25 -11.28
N PHE A 79 12.25 -6.07 -10.69
CA PHE A 79 11.99 -5.05 -9.69
C PHE A 79 10.98 -5.53 -8.67
N GLY A 80 11.06 -4.98 -7.47
CA GLY A 80 10.11 -5.32 -6.42
C GLY A 80 10.25 -4.45 -5.19
N GLN A 81 9.20 -4.49 -4.37
CA GLN A 81 9.15 -3.81 -3.09
C GLN A 81 8.37 -4.65 -2.09
N PHE A 82 8.79 -4.59 -0.85
CA PHE A 82 8.16 -5.23 0.30
C PHE A 82 8.02 -4.20 1.42
N ASN A 83 6.85 -4.12 2.03
CA ASN A 83 6.56 -3.27 3.17
C ASN A 83 5.85 -4.10 4.22
N TYR A 84 6.27 -4.00 5.47
CA TYR A 84 5.61 -4.62 6.60
C TYR A 84 5.65 -3.69 7.82
N GLY A 85 4.56 -3.64 8.55
CA GLY A 85 4.50 -2.83 9.77
C GLY A 85 3.13 -2.84 10.43
N LYS A 86 2.99 -1.99 11.44
CA LYS A 86 1.71 -1.70 12.11
C LYS A 86 1.39 -0.22 11.95
N GLY A 87 0.13 0.10 11.59
CA GLY A 87 -0.32 1.47 11.43
C GLY A 87 0.32 2.22 10.25
N ILE A 88 0.60 1.54 9.16
CA ILE A 88 1.20 2.11 7.94
C ILE A 88 0.25 2.10 6.73
N GLY A 89 -1.06 1.94 6.96
CA GLY A 89 -2.06 1.89 5.89
C GLY A 89 -2.06 3.13 5.00
N SER A 90 -1.83 4.30 5.58
CA SER A 90 -1.69 5.56 4.82
C SER A 90 -0.54 5.54 3.79
N TYR A 91 0.42 4.63 3.93
CA TYR A 91 1.55 4.43 3.02
C TYR A 91 1.40 3.24 2.08
N LEU A 92 0.29 2.49 2.20
CA LEU A 92 -0.07 1.39 1.31
C LEU A 92 -1.28 1.79 0.48
N ASN A 93 -1.12 1.87 -0.84
CA ASN A 93 -2.10 2.44 -1.75
C ASN A 93 -3.53 1.90 -1.53
N ASP A 94 -3.70 0.59 -1.42
CA ASP A 94 -5.00 -0.05 -1.21
C ASP A 94 -5.64 0.24 0.16
N LEU A 95 -4.84 0.58 1.15
CA LEU A 95 -5.26 0.81 2.53
C LEU A 95 -5.36 2.30 2.89
N SER A 96 -4.79 3.18 2.08
CA SER A 96 -4.63 4.61 2.39
C SER A 96 -5.95 5.35 2.67
N ASN A 97 -7.04 4.93 2.04
CA ASN A 97 -8.37 5.55 2.20
C ASN A 97 -9.31 4.76 3.13
N LEU A 98 -8.83 3.69 3.77
CA LEU A 98 -9.65 2.81 4.61
C LEU A 98 -9.64 3.19 6.10
N ASN A 99 -8.78 4.15 6.49
CA ASN A 99 -8.60 4.59 7.89
C ASN A 99 -8.33 3.44 8.87
N VAL A 100 -7.50 2.47 8.46
CA VAL A 100 -7.17 1.26 9.21
C VAL A 100 -5.83 1.32 9.95
N ASP A 101 -5.21 2.50 10.01
CA ASP A 101 -3.96 2.70 10.75
C ASP A 101 -4.15 2.43 12.24
N ILE A 102 -5.21 3.00 12.82
CA ILE A 102 -5.71 2.72 14.16
C ILE A 102 -7.21 2.48 14.11
N VAL A 103 -7.68 1.48 14.83
CA VAL A 103 -9.09 1.08 14.88
C VAL A 103 -9.52 0.86 16.33
N PRO A 104 -10.82 0.93 16.68
CA PRO A 104 -11.29 0.56 18.01
C PRO A 104 -10.81 -0.84 18.38
N ASP A 105 -10.43 -1.04 19.63
CA ASP A 105 -10.04 -2.33 20.18
C ASP A 105 -11.28 -2.98 20.83
N PRO A 106 -11.83 -4.08 20.27
CA PRO A 106 -13.02 -4.73 20.81
C PRO A 106 -12.84 -5.32 22.22
N ASP A 107 -11.59 -5.67 22.56
CA ASP A 107 -11.28 -6.28 23.86
C ASP A 107 -10.99 -5.24 24.94
N ASN A 108 -10.79 -3.96 24.55
CA ASN A 108 -10.45 -2.87 25.47
C ASN A 108 -11.31 -1.62 25.18
N GLU A 109 -12.41 -1.48 25.89
CA GLU A 109 -13.32 -0.35 25.76
C GLU A 109 -12.58 0.99 25.91
N GLY A 110 -12.91 1.96 25.03
CA GLY A 110 -12.31 3.28 25.03
C GLY A 110 -10.84 3.34 24.58
N LYS A 111 -10.29 2.26 23.98
CA LYS A 111 -8.95 2.22 23.39
C LYS A 111 -8.98 1.93 21.91
N MET A 112 -7.90 2.33 21.23
CA MET A 112 -7.63 1.96 19.84
C MET A 112 -6.41 1.05 19.75
N GLN A 113 -6.43 0.16 18.79
CA GLN A 113 -5.34 -0.75 18.44
C GLN A 113 -4.75 -0.40 17.07
N VAL A 114 -3.48 -0.77 16.86
CA VAL A 114 -2.72 -0.56 15.63
C VAL A 114 -2.64 -1.88 14.88
N LEU A 115 -3.25 -1.97 13.71
CA LEU A 115 -3.30 -3.23 12.96
C LEU A 115 -2.00 -3.50 12.19
N PRO A 116 -1.52 -4.76 12.16
CA PRO A 116 -0.43 -5.17 11.29
C PRO A 116 -0.86 -5.22 9.83
N MET A 117 0.05 -4.86 8.95
CA MET A 117 -0.21 -4.88 7.51
C MET A 117 1.03 -5.15 6.69
N LEU A 118 0.79 -5.69 5.51
CA LEU A 118 1.79 -6.10 4.54
C LEU A 118 1.40 -5.57 3.16
N GLY A 119 2.38 -5.08 2.43
CA GLY A 119 2.22 -4.78 1.00
C GLY A 119 3.49 -5.19 0.26
N TRP A 120 3.37 -5.88 -0.87
CA TRP A 120 4.50 -6.17 -1.72
C TRP A 120 4.10 -6.26 -3.19
N TYR A 121 5.06 -6.01 -4.05
CA TYR A 121 4.96 -6.32 -5.46
C TYR A 121 6.29 -6.83 -6.00
N ALA A 122 6.20 -7.63 -7.05
CA ALA A 122 7.34 -8.07 -7.84
C ALA A 122 6.97 -8.08 -9.32
N GLY A 123 7.90 -7.67 -10.16
CA GLY A 123 7.67 -7.60 -11.59
C GLY A 123 8.95 -7.81 -12.40
N LEU A 124 8.71 -8.08 -13.68
CA LEU A 124 9.74 -8.22 -14.70
C LEU A 124 9.43 -7.28 -15.86
N GLN A 125 10.45 -6.64 -16.38
CA GLN A 125 10.39 -5.88 -17.63
C GLN A 125 11.34 -6.49 -18.64
N TYR A 126 10.84 -6.69 -19.85
CA TYR A 126 11.64 -7.21 -20.97
C TYR A 126 11.63 -6.24 -22.14
N ASN A 127 12.81 -5.81 -22.56
CA ASN A 127 13.01 -4.93 -23.70
C ASN A 127 13.08 -5.80 -24.99
N LEU A 128 12.00 -5.82 -25.76
CA LEU A 128 11.92 -6.52 -27.05
C LEU A 128 12.90 -5.92 -28.04
N CYS A 129 12.90 -4.59 -28.14
CA CYS A 129 13.82 -3.80 -28.95
C CYS A 129 14.04 -2.44 -28.26
N PRO A 130 14.90 -1.54 -28.78
CA PRO A 130 15.15 -0.24 -28.14
C PRO A 130 13.91 0.64 -27.97
N SER A 131 12.88 0.44 -28.78
CA SER A 131 11.64 1.23 -28.75
C SER A 131 10.46 0.52 -28.09
N ILE A 132 10.50 -0.80 -27.85
CA ILE A 132 9.36 -1.54 -27.32
C ILE A 132 9.78 -2.36 -26.10
N PHE A 133 9.04 -2.19 -25.01
CA PHE A 133 9.18 -3.05 -23.84
C PHE A 133 7.81 -3.53 -23.32
N ILE A 134 7.84 -4.68 -22.69
CA ILE A 134 6.69 -5.28 -22.01
C ILE A 134 7.05 -5.47 -20.55
N SER A 135 6.06 -5.42 -19.66
CA SER A 135 6.26 -5.79 -18.27
C SER A 135 5.06 -6.52 -17.67
N GLY A 136 5.35 -7.34 -16.68
CA GLY A 136 4.37 -8.03 -15.88
C GLY A 136 4.67 -7.83 -14.41
N THR A 137 3.63 -7.55 -13.62
CA THR A 137 3.75 -7.29 -12.19
C THR A 137 2.64 -8.01 -11.43
N TYR A 138 3.01 -8.65 -10.33
CA TYR A 138 2.04 -9.14 -9.36
C TYR A 138 2.23 -8.40 -8.06
N SER A 139 1.12 -8.02 -7.42
CA SER A 139 1.13 -7.33 -6.12
C SER A 139 0.09 -7.90 -5.17
N LEU A 140 0.39 -7.76 -3.87
CA LEU A 140 -0.48 -8.14 -2.78
C LEU A 140 -0.41 -7.08 -1.68
N SER A 141 -1.57 -6.67 -1.19
CA SER A 141 -1.75 -5.89 0.02
C SER A 141 -2.63 -6.66 1.00
N ARG A 142 -2.25 -6.71 2.28
CA ARG A 142 -2.97 -7.48 3.29
C ARG A 142 -3.02 -6.73 4.61
N LEU A 143 -4.22 -6.67 5.17
CA LEU A 143 -4.49 -6.26 6.54
C LEU A 143 -4.62 -7.53 7.39
N TYR A 144 -3.89 -7.58 8.50
CA TYR A 144 -4.00 -8.67 9.47
C TYR A 144 -4.97 -8.28 10.58
N SER A 145 -5.52 -9.27 11.22
CA SER A 145 -6.42 -9.09 12.34
C SER A 145 -5.67 -9.11 13.66
N GLU A 146 -6.08 -8.28 14.59
CA GLU A 146 -5.76 -8.39 16.01
C GLU A 146 -7.08 -8.18 16.80
N ASN A 147 -7.18 -8.75 18.01
CA ASN A 147 -8.21 -8.49 19.04
C ASN A 147 -9.63 -8.37 18.49
N GLY A 148 -10.18 -9.41 17.91
CA GLY A 148 -11.61 -9.47 17.53
C GLY A 148 -12.06 -8.56 16.38
N TYR A 149 -11.19 -7.68 15.84
CA TYR A 149 -11.53 -6.75 14.76
C TYR A 149 -12.29 -7.40 13.58
N PRO A 150 -11.90 -8.60 13.07
CA PRO A 150 -12.62 -9.24 11.97
C PRO A 150 -14.04 -9.66 12.30
N SER A 151 -14.29 -10.04 13.55
CA SER A 151 -15.62 -10.49 14.00
C SER A 151 -16.61 -9.34 13.99
N GLU A 152 -16.18 -8.14 14.33
CA GLU A 152 -17.00 -6.94 14.28
C GLU A 152 -17.09 -6.31 12.88
N ASN A 153 -16.08 -6.60 12.03
CA ASN A 153 -15.96 -5.98 10.71
C ASN A 153 -15.75 -7.03 9.59
N PRO A 154 -16.66 -8.00 9.43
CA PRO A 154 -16.49 -9.12 8.50
C PRO A 154 -16.40 -8.68 7.02
N GLU A 155 -17.04 -7.57 6.64
CA GLU A 155 -17.01 -7.04 5.27
C GLU A 155 -15.83 -6.10 5.00
N SER A 156 -15.01 -5.83 6.02
CA SER A 156 -13.84 -4.98 5.87
C SER A 156 -12.75 -5.65 5.03
N TYR A 157 -11.93 -4.82 4.43
CA TYR A 157 -10.83 -5.23 3.58
C TYR A 157 -9.85 -6.13 4.36
N ARG A 158 -9.56 -7.32 3.82
CA ARG A 158 -8.54 -8.24 4.31
C ARG A 158 -7.33 -8.29 3.43
N LYS A 159 -7.51 -8.45 2.11
CA LYS A 159 -6.41 -8.47 1.12
C LYS A 159 -6.88 -8.02 -0.25
N GLY A 160 -5.98 -7.38 -0.97
CA GLY A 160 -6.08 -7.09 -2.40
C GLY A 160 -4.92 -7.72 -3.15
N GLN A 161 -5.17 -8.19 -4.35
CA GLN A 161 -4.18 -8.79 -5.24
C GLN A 161 -4.37 -8.22 -6.64
N TYR A 162 -3.27 -7.98 -7.35
CA TYR A 162 -3.33 -7.47 -8.72
C TYR A 162 -2.32 -8.20 -9.58
N LEU A 163 -2.78 -8.57 -10.76
CA LEU A 163 -1.93 -8.99 -11.87
C LEU A 163 -2.02 -7.91 -12.95
N VAL A 164 -0.88 -7.37 -13.31
CA VAL A 164 -0.76 -6.30 -14.31
C VAL A 164 0.15 -6.77 -15.43
N ALA A 165 -0.28 -6.59 -16.67
CA ALA A 165 0.55 -6.78 -17.85
C ALA A 165 0.44 -5.54 -18.73
N ASN A 166 1.57 -5.00 -19.17
CA ASN A 166 1.58 -3.83 -20.02
C ASN A 166 2.62 -3.92 -21.15
N ALA A 167 2.39 -3.13 -22.17
CA ALA A 167 3.29 -2.96 -23.29
C ALA A 167 3.41 -1.46 -23.63
N PHE A 168 4.61 -1.00 -23.88
CA PHE A 168 4.92 0.37 -24.23
C PHE A 168 5.73 0.43 -25.52
N TRP A 169 5.40 1.41 -26.34
CA TRP A 169 6.12 1.72 -27.58
C TRP A 169 6.53 3.20 -27.59
N ASN A 170 7.84 3.45 -27.62
CA ASN A 170 8.43 4.75 -27.88
C ASN A 170 8.39 4.97 -29.39
N VAL A 171 7.33 5.62 -29.88
CA VAL A 171 7.10 5.90 -31.30
C VAL A 171 8.19 6.84 -31.83
N SER A 172 8.58 7.81 -31.01
CA SER A 172 9.69 8.73 -31.25
C SER A 172 10.39 9.07 -29.93
N SER A 173 11.42 9.92 -29.97
CA SER A 173 12.06 10.46 -28.76
C SER A 173 11.10 11.20 -27.82
N ASN A 174 10.01 11.71 -28.36
CA ASN A 174 9.07 12.57 -27.65
C ASN A 174 7.68 11.94 -27.46
N LEU A 175 7.37 10.85 -28.16
CA LEU A 175 6.05 10.22 -28.13
C LEU A 175 6.13 8.77 -27.67
N GLN A 176 5.46 8.47 -26.58
CA GLN A 176 5.25 7.10 -26.08
C GLN A 176 3.76 6.76 -26.07
N VAL A 177 3.43 5.55 -26.47
CA VAL A 177 2.09 4.96 -26.32
C VAL A 177 2.19 3.69 -25.51
N GLY A 178 1.13 3.39 -24.75
CA GLY A 178 1.10 2.22 -23.90
C GLY A 178 -0.29 1.63 -23.75
N VAL A 179 -0.34 0.34 -23.47
CA VAL A 179 -1.54 -0.38 -23.09
C VAL A 179 -1.24 -1.21 -21.86
N GLU A 180 -2.20 -1.25 -20.93
CA GLU A 180 -2.12 -2.02 -19.71
C GLU A 180 -3.42 -2.80 -19.50
N TYR A 181 -3.30 -4.09 -19.20
CA TYR A 181 -4.37 -4.89 -18.65
C TYR A 181 -4.10 -5.17 -17.18
N LEU A 182 -5.10 -4.91 -16.35
CA LEU A 182 -5.06 -5.14 -14.91
C LEU A 182 -6.22 -6.04 -14.51
N ARG A 183 -5.92 -7.09 -13.76
CA ARG A 183 -6.90 -7.92 -13.06
C ARG A 183 -6.67 -7.83 -11.56
N GLY A 184 -7.71 -7.42 -10.82
CA GLY A 184 -7.69 -7.28 -9.38
C GLY A 184 -8.65 -8.21 -8.67
N TRP A 185 -8.27 -8.62 -7.46
CA TRP A 185 -9.11 -9.37 -6.52
C TRP A 185 -9.08 -8.69 -5.17
N ARG A 186 -10.23 -8.54 -4.58
CA ARG A 186 -10.38 -8.10 -3.19
C ARG A 186 -11.07 -9.19 -2.38
N THR A 187 -10.50 -9.55 -1.25
CA THR A 187 -11.07 -10.49 -0.28
C THR A 187 -11.31 -9.77 1.03
N ASP A 188 -12.50 -9.89 1.59
CA ASP A 188 -12.90 -9.33 2.87
C ASP A 188 -12.60 -10.35 4.01
N PHE A 189 -12.74 -9.95 5.28
CA PHE A 189 -12.52 -10.86 6.41
C PHE A 189 -13.52 -12.01 6.45
N SER A 190 -14.74 -11.83 5.92
CA SER A 190 -15.74 -12.90 5.71
C SER A 190 -15.32 -13.94 4.67
N SER A 191 -14.15 -13.78 4.03
CA SER A 191 -13.65 -14.58 2.91
C SER A 191 -14.40 -14.40 1.59
N ALA A 192 -15.34 -13.47 1.51
CA ALA A 192 -15.96 -13.09 0.26
C ALA A 192 -14.91 -12.45 -0.67
N THR A 193 -14.83 -12.96 -1.91
CA THR A 193 -13.86 -12.46 -2.90
C THR A 193 -14.59 -11.88 -4.10
N ARG A 194 -14.21 -10.67 -4.47
CA ARG A 194 -14.67 -9.95 -5.66
C ARG A 194 -13.50 -9.71 -6.59
N HIS A 195 -13.75 -9.62 -7.88
CA HIS A 195 -12.71 -9.33 -8.88
C HIS A 195 -13.17 -8.29 -9.89
N ALA A 196 -12.22 -7.61 -10.50
CA ALA A 196 -12.45 -6.65 -11.56
C ALA A 196 -11.32 -6.74 -12.60
N ASN A 197 -11.66 -6.36 -13.83
CA ASN A 197 -10.70 -6.22 -14.94
C ASN A 197 -10.71 -4.76 -15.40
N ARG A 198 -9.53 -4.26 -15.79
CA ARG A 198 -9.38 -2.90 -16.29
C ARG A 198 -8.41 -2.90 -17.47
N LEU A 199 -8.76 -2.17 -18.51
CA LEU A 199 -7.89 -1.85 -19.62
C LEU A 199 -7.59 -0.35 -19.58
N ASN A 200 -6.31 -0.01 -19.57
CA ASN A 200 -5.84 1.37 -19.62
C ASN A 200 -5.04 1.59 -20.90
N MET A 201 -5.10 2.82 -21.42
CA MET A 201 -4.28 3.27 -22.54
C MET A 201 -3.56 4.55 -22.13
N LEU A 202 -2.33 4.72 -22.61
CA LEU A 202 -1.50 5.89 -22.40
C LEU A 202 -1.06 6.43 -23.74
N VAL A 203 -1.12 7.76 -23.89
CA VAL A 203 -0.38 8.53 -24.89
C VAL A 203 0.34 9.63 -24.14
N GLN A 204 1.66 9.64 -24.20
CA GLN A 204 2.49 10.64 -23.54
C GLN A 204 3.37 11.35 -24.58
N TYR A 205 3.29 12.67 -24.61
CA TYR A 205 4.16 13.53 -25.41
C TYR A 205 5.00 14.42 -24.49
N SER A 206 6.30 14.42 -24.70
CA SER A 206 7.27 15.25 -23.97
C SER A 206 7.84 16.33 -24.90
N PHE A 207 7.73 17.59 -24.55
CA PHE A 207 8.18 18.76 -25.32
C PHE A 207 9.33 19.49 -24.59
#